data_ac575e74c6809ec0f222d15c86618924
#
_entry.id   ac575e74c6809ec0f222d15c86618924
#
_cell.length_a   1.000
_cell.length_b   1.000
_cell.length_c   1.000
_cell.angle_alpha   90.00
_cell.angle_beta   90.00
_cell.angle_gamma   90.00
#
_symmetry.space_group_name_H-M   'P 1'
#
loop_
_entity.id
_entity.type
_entity.pdbx_description
1 polymer ?
#
loop_
_entity_poly.entity_id
_entity_poly.type
_entity_poly.pdbx_seq_one_letter_code
_entity_poly.pdbx_strand_id
1 'polypeptide(L)'
;MSTDTTKPADWKTYDQFALGIATNRLPATDALTGQTLRLALPGFQLTLQPRAQHTLDWHEDGARGGQGQGDWYEAIEVAPDTFFLDITQASRPSEALTVVLNTRTRRVLAIRCRIIDADEAAGQPRVPQDFWPGTLEGGTATGSAPHATRDLIGLRTWQTYSPNHTYEHTYLSAERYAWQCLVGVQRGHGDVDLASYWKFDDDQYVFTFREFLIPVASVFFFDFANGRSTGKFLGLTGTGAIANNPAGAFMRKASQTFYPPEFGPV
;
A
#
# COMPACT_ATOMS: atom_id res chain seq x y z
N MET A 1 18.89 -1.32 -26.24
CA MET A 1 19.81 -0.57 -25.37
C MET A 1 19.51 -1.02 -23.95
N SER A 2 20.42 -1.74 -23.31
CA SER A 2 20.28 -2.12 -21.91
C SER A 2 20.42 -0.83 -21.08
N THR A 3 19.34 -0.36 -20.49
CA THR A 3 19.41 0.65 -19.45
C THR A 3 19.86 -0.06 -18.17
N ASP A 4 21.17 -0.23 -18.05
CA ASP A 4 21.78 -0.60 -16.78
C ASP A 4 21.59 0.61 -15.84
N THR A 5 20.48 0.64 -15.15
CA THR A 5 20.26 1.60 -14.05
C THR A 5 21.10 1.13 -12.89
N THR A 6 22.39 1.44 -12.96
CA THR A 6 23.31 1.18 -11.85
C THR A 6 22.87 2.02 -10.67
N LYS A 7 22.33 1.34 -9.67
CA LYS A 7 21.97 1.91 -8.38
C LYS A 7 23.20 2.66 -7.82
N PRO A 8 23.06 3.93 -7.36
CA PRO A 8 24.14 4.65 -6.71
C PRO A 8 24.75 3.84 -5.58
N ALA A 9 26.08 3.91 -5.41
CA ALA A 9 26.81 3.09 -4.46
C ALA A 9 26.40 3.34 -2.99
N ASP A 10 25.90 4.52 -2.68
CA ASP A 10 25.41 4.94 -1.36
C ASP A 10 23.89 4.74 -1.16
N TRP A 11 23.18 4.21 -2.19
CA TRP A 11 21.75 3.93 -2.10
C TRP A 11 21.46 2.88 -1.03
N LYS A 12 20.47 3.14 -0.19
CA LYS A 12 20.13 2.24 0.92
C LYS A 12 19.32 1.04 0.44
N THR A 13 19.58 -0.10 1.07
CA THR A 13 18.75 -1.30 0.89
C THR A 13 17.45 -1.17 1.65
N TYR A 14 16.48 -2.05 1.33
CA TYR A 14 15.18 -2.05 1.98
C TYR A 14 15.27 -2.13 3.50
N ASP A 15 16.02 -3.08 4.02
CA ASP A 15 16.21 -3.28 5.46
C ASP A 15 16.87 -2.08 6.15
N GLN A 16 17.72 -1.32 5.44
CA GLN A 16 18.37 -0.13 6.00
C GLN A 16 17.39 1.06 6.17
N PHE A 17 16.54 1.32 5.19
CA PHE A 17 15.58 2.42 5.31
C PHE A 17 14.33 2.06 6.14
N ALA A 18 14.00 0.76 6.24
CA ALA A 18 12.83 0.30 6.97
C ALA A 18 12.94 0.44 8.50
N LEU A 19 14.14 0.70 9.03
CA LEU A 19 14.32 0.89 10.47
C LEU A 19 13.56 2.12 10.96
N GLY A 20 12.57 1.91 11.85
CA GLY A 20 11.81 3.00 12.49
C GLY A 20 10.61 3.53 11.72
N ILE A 21 10.30 3.02 10.51
CA ILE A 21 9.14 3.46 9.73
C ILE A 21 7.79 3.05 10.34
N ALA A 22 7.79 2.13 11.31
CA ALA A 22 6.60 1.71 12.03
C ALA A 22 6.34 2.49 13.35
N THR A 23 7.22 3.42 13.73
CA THR A 23 7.17 4.09 15.04
C THR A 23 5.86 4.88 15.23
N ASN A 24 5.43 5.60 14.21
CA ASN A 24 4.23 6.44 14.26
C ASN A 24 2.99 5.75 13.65
N ARG A 25 3.00 4.42 13.48
CA ARG A 25 1.83 3.69 12.96
C ARG A 25 0.68 3.68 13.98
N LEU A 26 -0.54 3.51 13.48
CA LEU A 26 -1.69 3.23 14.32
C LEU A 26 -1.57 1.82 14.93
N PRO A 27 -2.15 1.56 16.10
CA PRO A 27 -2.12 0.24 16.73
C PRO A 27 -2.95 -0.76 15.93
N ALA A 28 -2.55 -2.02 15.98
CA ALA A 28 -3.37 -3.12 15.50
C ALA A 28 -4.63 -3.26 16.36
N THR A 29 -5.69 -3.82 15.76
CA THR A 29 -6.98 -4.07 16.41
C THR A 29 -7.40 -5.52 16.22
N ASP A 30 -8.17 -6.05 17.17
CA ASP A 30 -8.84 -7.36 17.12
C ASP A 30 -10.34 -7.24 16.80
N ALA A 31 -10.82 -6.05 16.46
CA ALA A 31 -12.24 -5.76 16.24
C ALA A 31 -12.90 -6.64 15.17
N LEU A 32 -12.14 -7.25 14.28
CA LEU A 32 -12.65 -8.17 13.25
C LEU A 32 -12.59 -9.64 13.68
N THR A 33 -12.02 -9.96 14.84
CA THR A 33 -11.86 -11.34 15.31
C THR A 33 -13.21 -12.04 15.47
N GLY A 34 -13.31 -13.28 14.99
CA GLY A 34 -14.53 -14.08 15.01
C GLY A 34 -15.54 -13.76 13.90
N GLN A 35 -15.31 -12.71 13.12
CA GLN A 35 -16.16 -12.39 11.98
C GLN A 35 -15.82 -13.24 10.75
N THR A 36 -16.78 -13.38 9.84
CA THR A 36 -16.55 -13.91 8.49
C THR A 36 -16.79 -12.80 7.49
N LEU A 37 -15.72 -12.34 6.85
CA LEU A 37 -15.77 -11.28 5.86
C LEU A 37 -15.76 -11.91 4.46
N ARG A 38 -16.87 -11.84 3.74
CA ARG A 38 -16.97 -12.30 2.36
C ARG A 38 -16.90 -11.11 1.43
N LEU A 39 -15.87 -11.09 0.60
CA LEU A 39 -15.57 -10.00 -0.31
C LEU A 39 -15.88 -10.44 -1.74
N ALA A 40 -16.85 -9.78 -2.36
CA ALA A 40 -17.16 -9.96 -3.78
C ALA A 40 -16.24 -9.05 -4.59
N LEU A 41 -15.30 -9.64 -5.32
CA LEU A 41 -14.29 -8.94 -6.13
C LEU A 41 -14.48 -9.29 -7.61
N PRO A 42 -14.03 -8.44 -8.55
CA PRO A 42 -14.14 -8.75 -9.98
C PRO A 42 -13.47 -10.07 -10.35
N GLY A 43 -14.28 -11.07 -10.70
CA GLY A 43 -13.82 -12.39 -11.17
C GLY A 43 -13.54 -13.42 -10.09
N PHE A 44 -13.65 -13.09 -8.81
CA PHE A 44 -13.48 -14.05 -7.70
C PHE A 44 -14.11 -13.56 -6.40
N GLN A 45 -14.27 -14.49 -5.47
CA GLN A 45 -14.67 -14.22 -4.09
C GLN A 45 -13.48 -14.46 -3.15
N LEU A 46 -13.34 -13.62 -2.13
CA LEU A 46 -12.37 -13.82 -1.05
C LEU A 46 -13.09 -13.85 0.30
N THR A 47 -12.96 -14.95 1.01
CA THR A 47 -13.47 -15.09 2.37
C THR A 47 -12.31 -14.99 3.35
N LEU A 48 -12.43 -14.09 4.33
CA LEU A 48 -11.46 -13.89 5.40
C LEU A 48 -12.12 -14.20 6.74
N GLN A 49 -11.45 -14.99 7.57
CA GLN A 49 -11.92 -15.38 8.90
C GLN A 49 -10.82 -15.10 9.94
N PRO A 50 -10.75 -13.88 10.48
CA PRO A 50 -9.87 -13.56 11.59
C PRO A 50 -10.16 -14.45 12.81
N ARG A 51 -9.17 -15.24 13.24
CA ARG A 51 -9.29 -16.16 14.38
C ARG A 51 -8.75 -15.55 15.66
N ALA A 52 -7.69 -14.76 15.53
CA ALA A 52 -7.05 -14.01 16.60
C ALA A 52 -6.35 -12.79 15.98
N GLN A 53 -5.72 -11.94 16.77
CA GLN A 53 -5.09 -10.69 16.33
C GLN A 53 -4.11 -10.86 15.16
N HIS A 54 -3.42 -12.00 15.04
CA HIS A 54 -2.44 -12.27 13.99
C HIS A 54 -2.66 -13.62 13.32
N THR A 55 -3.89 -14.12 13.34
CA THR A 55 -4.22 -15.44 12.82
C THR A 55 -5.46 -15.37 11.95
N LEU A 56 -5.33 -15.73 10.68
CA LEU A 56 -6.37 -15.66 9.67
C LEU A 56 -6.54 -17.00 8.96
N ASP A 57 -7.78 -17.44 8.82
CA ASP A 57 -8.13 -18.43 7.81
C ASP A 57 -8.70 -17.69 6.60
N TRP A 58 -8.36 -18.13 5.40
CA TRP A 58 -8.84 -17.51 4.18
C TRP A 58 -9.16 -18.53 3.10
N HIS A 59 -10.07 -18.16 2.21
CA HIS A 59 -10.42 -18.91 1.02
C HIS A 59 -10.64 -17.94 -0.15
N GLU A 60 -9.98 -18.21 -1.27
CA GLU A 60 -10.12 -17.51 -2.54
C GLU A 60 -10.67 -18.50 -3.57
N ASP A 61 -11.80 -18.19 -4.19
CA ASP A 61 -12.29 -18.92 -5.35
C ASP A 61 -11.79 -18.27 -6.68
N GLY A 62 -12.31 -18.74 -7.82
CA GLY A 62 -11.93 -18.23 -9.13
C GLY A 62 -10.71 -18.91 -9.73
N ALA A 63 -10.14 -18.31 -10.79
CA ALA A 63 -9.12 -18.97 -11.63
C ALA A 63 -7.82 -19.29 -10.89
N ARG A 64 -7.43 -18.47 -9.91
CA ARG A 64 -6.25 -18.74 -9.08
C ARG A 64 -6.56 -19.70 -7.96
N GLY A 65 -7.71 -19.53 -7.31
CA GLY A 65 -8.17 -20.34 -6.19
C GLY A 65 -7.16 -20.42 -5.04
N GLY A 66 -7.58 -20.95 -3.92
CA GLY A 66 -6.67 -21.27 -2.82
C GLY A 66 -7.27 -21.04 -1.46
N GLN A 67 -6.60 -21.58 -0.46
CA GLN A 67 -7.00 -21.41 0.94
C GLN A 67 -5.78 -21.51 1.85
N GLY A 68 -5.90 -20.94 3.04
CA GLY A 68 -4.92 -21.04 4.11
C GLY A 68 -5.60 -21.07 5.47
N GLN A 69 -4.94 -21.67 6.43
CA GLN A 69 -5.37 -21.73 7.83
C GLN A 69 -4.23 -21.27 8.73
N GLY A 70 -4.54 -20.35 9.64
CA GLY A 70 -3.55 -19.82 10.58
C GLY A 70 -2.49 -18.91 9.96
N ASP A 71 -2.72 -18.41 8.76
CA ASP A 71 -1.82 -17.47 8.11
C ASP A 71 -1.76 -16.14 8.88
N TRP A 72 -0.63 -15.46 8.77
CA TRP A 72 -0.44 -14.18 9.45
C TRP A 72 -1.22 -13.05 8.79
N TYR A 73 -1.89 -12.28 9.62
CA TYR A 73 -2.49 -11.01 9.19
C TYR A 73 -2.42 -9.97 10.31
N GLU A 74 -2.61 -8.72 9.96
CA GLU A 74 -2.85 -7.63 10.89
C GLU A 74 -3.97 -6.74 10.38
N ALA A 75 -4.87 -6.34 11.29
CA ALA A 75 -5.91 -5.35 11.02
C ALA A 75 -5.62 -4.06 11.79
N ILE A 76 -5.82 -2.92 11.15
CA ILE A 76 -5.70 -1.59 11.74
C ILE A 76 -6.96 -0.81 11.38
N GLU A 77 -7.66 -0.27 12.37
CA GLU A 77 -8.75 0.68 12.10
C GLU A 77 -8.15 2.03 11.76
N VAL A 78 -8.25 2.43 10.50
CA VAL A 78 -7.61 3.62 9.93
C VAL A 78 -8.51 4.84 9.88
N ALA A 79 -9.82 4.62 9.94
CA ALA A 79 -10.88 5.61 10.09
C ALA A 79 -12.13 4.91 10.65
N PRO A 80 -13.18 5.60 11.10
CA PRO A 80 -14.38 4.96 11.63
C PRO A 80 -14.94 3.90 10.68
N ASP A 81 -15.11 2.67 11.19
CA ASP A 81 -15.56 1.49 10.46
C ASP A 81 -14.66 1.08 9.25
N THR A 82 -13.50 1.70 9.08
CA THR A 82 -12.58 1.46 7.96
C THR A 82 -11.32 0.77 8.45
N PHE A 83 -11.03 -0.37 7.86
CA PHE A 83 -9.92 -1.24 8.25
C PHE A 83 -8.93 -1.40 7.11
N PHE A 84 -7.64 -1.33 7.45
CA PHE A 84 -6.52 -1.73 6.61
C PHE A 84 -6.05 -3.10 7.11
N LEU A 85 -6.14 -4.12 6.27
CA LEU A 85 -5.66 -5.46 6.55
C LEU A 85 -4.39 -5.73 5.74
N ASP A 86 -3.34 -6.15 6.42
CA ASP A 86 -2.14 -6.71 5.80
C ASP A 86 -2.13 -8.22 5.99
N ILE A 87 -2.01 -8.99 4.91
CA ILE A 87 -2.15 -10.45 4.90
C ILE A 87 -0.97 -11.06 4.17
N THR A 88 -0.28 -12.00 4.81
CA THR A 88 0.70 -12.87 4.17
C THR A 88 0.13 -14.29 4.08
N GLN A 89 0.30 -14.90 2.91
CA GLN A 89 -0.22 -16.24 2.62
C GLN A 89 0.94 -17.24 2.56
N ALA A 90 1.02 -18.19 3.49
CA ALA A 90 2.12 -19.15 3.55
C ALA A 90 2.28 -19.96 2.25
N SER A 91 1.17 -20.21 1.54
CA SER A 91 1.17 -20.88 0.24
C SER A 91 1.66 -20.00 -0.92
N ARG A 92 1.85 -18.69 -0.69
CA ARG A 92 2.25 -17.68 -1.69
C ARG A 92 3.32 -16.74 -1.11
N PRO A 93 4.50 -17.24 -0.77
CA PRO A 93 5.48 -16.49 0.04
C PRO A 93 6.05 -15.25 -0.65
N SER A 94 6.00 -15.16 -1.99
CA SER A 94 6.42 -13.98 -2.76
C SER A 94 5.33 -12.92 -2.91
N GLU A 95 4.15 -13.13 -2.29
CA GLU A 95 3.01 -12.24 -2.40
C GLU A 95 2.61 -11.67 -1.03
N ALA A 96 1.97 -10.53 -1.07
CA ALA A 96 1.24 -10.00 0.07
C ALA A 96 -0.06 -9.38 -0.43
N LEU A 97 -1.13 -9.61 0.33
CA LEU A 97 -2.45 -9.07 0.04
C LEU A 97 -2.77 -7.97 1.04
N THR A 98 -3.21 -6.84 0.55
CA THR A 98 -3.80 -5.78 1.36
C THR A 98 -5.29 -5.69 1.06
N VAL A 99 -6.10 -5.55 2.10
CA VAL A 99 -7.53 -5.27 1.94
C VAL A 99 -7.86 -4.02 2.74
N VAL A 100 -8.39 -3.01 2.04
CA VAL A 100 -9.04 -1.86 2.68
C VAL A 100 -10.54 -2.07 2.57
N LEU A 101 -11.23 -2.08 3.69
CA LEU A 101 -12.67 -2.26 3.73
C LEU A 101 -13.33 -1.33 4.75
N ASN A 102 -14.56 -0.89 4.45
CA ASN A 102 -15.42 -0.21 5.42
C ASN A 102 -16.62 -1.10 5.73
N THR A 103 -16.79 -1.47 6.99
CA THR A 103 -17.83 -2.43 7.43
C THR A 103 -19.24 -1.84 7.35
N ARG A 104 -19.39 -0.51 7.48
CA ARG A 104 -20.66 0.19 7.42
C ARG A 104 -21.11 0.45 5.98
N THR A 105 -20.22 1.01 5.14
CA THR A 105 -20.53 1.31 3.73
C THR A 105 -20.35 0.12 2.80
N ARG A 106 -19.71 -0.95 3.30
CA ARG A 106 -19.45 -2.21 2.60
C ARG A 106 -18.56 -2.09 1.37
N ARG A 107 -17.80 -1.00 1.25
CA ARG A 107 -16.83 -0.80 0.17
C ARG A 107 -15.54 -1.54 0.47
N VAL A 108 -14.92 -2.08 -0.57
CA VAL A 108 -13.69 -2.86 -0.48
C VAL A 108 -12.75 -2.45 -1.60
N LEU A 109 -11.45 -2.38 -1.30
CA LEU A 109 -10.37 -2.39 -2.29
C LEU A 109 -9.35 -3.43 -1.85
N ALA A 110 -9.17 -4.48 -2.64
CA ALA A 110 -8.13 -5.47 -2.45
C ALA A 110 -6.94 -5.15 -3.36
N ILE A 111 -5.72 -5.27 -2.84
CA ILE A 111 -4.47 -5.00 -3.56
C ILE A 111 -3.52 -6.17 -3.32
N ARG A 112 -3.01 -6.78 -4.39
CA ARG A 112 -1.98 -7.80 -4.32
C ARG A 112 -0.67 -7.23 -4.83
N CYS A 113 0.38 -7.41 -4.05
CA CYS A 113 1.75 -7.15 -4.45
C CYS A 113 2.44 -8.50 -4.66
N ARG A 114 3.23 -8.66 -5.73
CA ARG A 114 3.96 -9.88 -6.02
C ARG A 114 5.40 -9.56 -6.40
N ILE A 115 6.37 -10.17 -5.71
CA ILE A 115 7.79 -10.09 -6.08
C ILE A 115 8.03 -11.02 -7.26
N ILE A 116 8.63 -10.49 -8.32
CA ILE A 116 9.01 -11.22 -9.55
C ILE A 116 10.50 -11.13 -9.79
N ASP A 117 11.01 -12.01 -10.62
CA ASP A 117 12.41 -11.99 -11.02
C ASP A 117 12.72 -10.83 -11.98
N ALA A 118 14.01 -10.46 -12.06
CA ALA A 118 14.44 -9.34 -12.87
C ALA A 118 14.15 -9.57 -14.38
N ASP A 119 14.28 -10.80 -14.85
CA ASP A 119 13.99 -11.16 -16.24
C ASP A 119 12.49 -11.03 -16.55
N GLU A 120 11.61 -11.46 -15.62
CA GLU A 120 10.14 -11.28 -15.75
C GLU A 120 9.77 -9.79 -15.73
N ALA A 121 10.44 -8.99 -14.90
CA ALA A 121 10.19 -7.56 -14.80
C ALA A 121 10.56 -6.77 -16.06
N ALA A 122 11.51 -7.27 -16.88
CA ALA A 122 11.92 -6.65 -18.13
C ALA A 122 12.22 -5.13 -18.02
N GLY A 123 12.92 -4.73 -16.97
CA GLY A 123 13.27 -3.32 -16.68
C GLY A 123 12.17 -2.50 -16.01
N GLN A 124 11.04 -3.12 -15.66
CA GLN A 124 10.01 -2.52 -14.82
C GLN A 124 10.28 -2.83 -13.33
N PRO A 125 9.61 -2.14 -12.39
CA PRO A 125 9.68 -2.49 -10.98
C PRO A 125 9.33 -3.96 -10.72
N ARG A 126 10.12 -4.60 -9.86
CA ARG A 126 10.02 -6.04 -9.59
C ARG A 126 8.89 -6.43 -8.62
N VAL A 127 8.04 -5.49 -8.23
CA VAL A 127 6.88 -5.77 -7.37
C VAL A 127 5.62 -5.20 -8.01
N PRO A 128 5.10 -5.84 -9.09
CA PRO A 128 3.82 -5.44 -9.69
C PRO A 128 2.67 -5.54 -8.69
N GLN A 129 1.62 -4.75 -8.96
CA GLN A 129 0.45 -4.63 -8.11
C GLN A 129 -0.83 -4.77 -8.92
N ASP A 130 -1.77 -5.58 -8.40
CA ASP A 130 -3.11 -5.73 -8.95
C ASP A 130 -4.13 -5.13 -7.99
N PHE A 131 -5.21 -4.55 -8.54
CA PHE A 131 -6.23 -3.83 -7.76
C PHE A 131 -7.63 -4.34 -8.11
N TRP A 132 -8.41 -4.63 -7.08
CA TRP A 132 -9.79 -5.11 -7.23
C TRP A 132 -10.72 -4.31 -6.30
N PRO A 133 -11.44 -3.30 -6.83
CA PRO A 133 -12.54 -2.69 -6.11
C PRO A 133 -13.70 -3.68 -6.01
N GLY A 134 -14.35 -3.75 -4.86
CA GLY A 134 -15.40 -4.71 -4.60
C GLY A 134 -16.30 -4.32 -3.44
N THR A 135 -17.03 -5.30 -2.93
CA THR A 135 -17.99 -5.10 -1.84
C THR A 135 -17.90 -6.20 -0.80
N LEU A 136 -18.19 -5.86 0.45
CA LEU A 136 -18.40 -6.79 1.55
C LEU A 136 -19.83 -7.32 1.50
N GLU A 137 -20.01 -8.63 1.41
CA GLU A 137 -21.33 -9.27 1.36
C GLU A 137 -22.13 -9.12 2.66
N GLY A 138 -23.45 -9.33 2.57
CA GLY A 138 -24.41 -9.29 3.69
C GLY A 138 -25.18 -7.96 3.77
N GLY A 139 -25.19 -7.17 2.71
CA GLY A 139 -25.96 -5.93 2.58
C GLY A 139 -25.60 -5.15 1.32
N THR A 140 -26.30 -4.07 1.06
CA THR A 140 -26.04 -3.19 -0.07
C THR A 140 -24.89 -2.25 0.23
N ALA A 141 -23.89 -2.17 -0.66
CA ALA A 141 -22.83 -1.18 -0.56
C ALA A 141 -23.39 0.23 -0.82
N THR A 142 -22.86 1.22 -0.10
CA THR A 142 -23.28 2.62 -0.21
C THR A 142 -22.11 3.54 -0.51
N GLY A 143 -22.38 4.65 -1.20
CA GLY A 143 -21.36 5.57 -1.68
C GLY A 143 -20.70 5.09 -2.98
N SER A 144 -19.71 5.84 -3.44
CA SER A 144 -18.94 5.49 -4.65
C SER A 144 -18.01 4.31 -4.39
N ALA A 145 -17.95 3.34 -5.30
CA ALA A 145 -16.95 2.29 -5.24
C ALA A 145 -15.53 2.90 -5.25
N PRO A 146 -14.54 2.27 -4.61
CA PRO A 146 -13.16 2.71 -4.75
C PRO A 146 -12.75 2.75 -6.22
N HIS A 147 -12.10 3.84 -6.65
CA HIS A 147 -11.76 4.07 -8.05
C HIS A 147 -10.42 4.81 -8.19
N ALA A 148 -9.76 4.61 -9.31
CA ALA A 148 -8.57 5.36 -9.65
C ALA A 148 -8.88 6.87 -9.70
N THR A 149 -8.01 7.70 -9.14
CA THR A 149 -8.25 9.13 -8.98
C THR A 149 -7.04 9.97 -9.36
N ARG A 150 -7.31 11.22 -9.68
CA ARG A 150 -6.30 12.26 -9.94
C ARG A 150 -6.26 13.34 -8.86
N ASP A 151 -7.04 13.18 -7.79
CA ASP A 151 -7.23 14.19 -6.73
C ASP A 151 -5.91 14.62 -6.05
N LEU A 152 -4.92 13.74 -6.03
CA LEU A 152 -3.63 14.01 -5.38
C LEU A 152 -2.61 14.72 -6.29
N ILE A 153 -2.84 14.80 -7.61
CA ILE A 153 -1.86 15.39 -8.54
C ILE A 153 -1.60 16.85 -8.19
N GLY A 154 -0.32 17.18 -8.09
CA GLY A 154 0.15 18.51 -7.68
C GLY A 154 0.24 18.71 -6.18
N LEU A 155 -0.29 17.79 -5.37
CA LEU A 155 -0.13 17.85 -3.92
C LEU A 155 1.29 17.46 -3.52
N ARG A 156 1.79 18.13 -2.50
CA ARG A 156 3.05 17.83 -1.81
C ARG A 156 2.76 17.56 -0.34
N THR A 157 3.28 16.46 0.19
CA THR A 157 3.05 16.06 1.58
C THR A 157 4.35 15.73 2.30
N TRP A 158 4.36 15.89 3.62
CA TRP A 158 5.39 15.35 4.49
C TRP A 158 4.85 14.13 5.23
N GLN A 159 5.65 13.05 5.22
CA GLN A 159 5.36 11.78 5.88
C GLN A 159 6.39 11.57 6.98
N THR A 160 6.00 11.80 8.24
CA THR A 160 6.87 11.65 9.42
C THR A 160 6.60 10.31 10.08
N TYR A 161 7.44 9.32 9.76
CA TYR A 161 7.35 7.95 10.27
C TYR A 161 7.88 7.81 11.70
N SER A 162 8.88 8.63 12.06
CA SER A 162 9.47 8.71 13.40
C SER A 162 10.20 10.05 13.55
N PRO A 163 10.70 10.41 14.76
CA PRO A 163 11.55 11.59 14.92
C PRO A 163 12.76 11.63 13.99
N ASN A 164 13.22 10.44 13.53
CA ASN A 164 14.42 10.27 12.70
C ASN A 164 14.09 9.87 11.26
N HIS A 165 12.83 9.90 10.81
CA HIS A 165 12.41 9.52 9.46
C HIS A 165 11.31 10.42 8.97
N THR A 166 11.64 11.34 8.06
CA THR A 166 10.65 12.19 7.38
C THR A 166 10.97 12.22 5.89
N TYR A 167 9.97 11.89 5.09
CA TYR A 167 10.01 11.96 3.64
C TYR A 167 9.02 12.99 3.13
N GLU A 168 9.39 13.64 2.05
CA GLU A 168 8.48 14.46 1.27
C GLU A 168 8.04 13.66 0.04
N HIS A 169 6.75 13.70 -0.25
CA HIS A 169 6.16 13.15 -1.47
C HIS A 169 5.57 14.28 -2.30
N THR A 170 5.79 14.25 -3.60
CA THR A 170 5.15 15.12 -4.59
C THR A 170 4.47 14.23 -5.62
N TYR A 171 3.15 14.32 -5.76
CA TYR A 171 2.37 13.51 -6.67
C TYR A 171 2.32 14.20 -8.03
N LEU A 172 3.06 13.65 -9.01
CA LEU A 172 3.40 14.33 -10.27
C LEU A 172 2.35 14.12 -11.35
N SER A 173 1.85 12.89 -11.51
CA SER A 173 0.91 12.50 -12.56
C SER A 173 0.05 11.33 -12.10
N ALA A 174 -0.80 10.79 -12.97
CA ALA A 174 -1.62 9.61 -12.65
C ALA A 174 -0.79 8.35 -12.35
N GLU A 175 0.49 8.30 -12.80
CA GLU A 175 1.34 7.11 -12.71
C GLU A 175 2.69 7.37 -12.05
N ARG A 176 2.99 8.60 -11.62
CA ARG A 176 4.30 8.99 -11.11
C ARG A 176 4.20 9.84 -9.85
N TYR A 177 5.10 9.58 -8.91
CA TYR A 177 5.38 10.47 -7.80
C TYR A 177 6.88 10.65 -7.62
N ALA A 178 7.28 11.75 -7.02
CA ALA A 178 8.64 11.97 -6.56
C ALA A 178 8.68 11.92 -5.04
N TRP A 179 9.78 11.41 -4.51
CA TRP A 179 10.06 11.48 -3.08
C TRP A 179 11.45 12.02 -2.82
N GLN A 180 11.63 12.62 -1.65
CA GLN A 180 12.94 12.93 -1.10
C GLN A 180 12.97 12.68 0.41
N CYS A 181 14.12 12.23 0.91
CA CYS A 181 14.34 12.05 2.34
C CYS A 181 14.81 13.37 2.97
N LEU A 182 13.98 13.94 3.84
CA LEU A 182 14.31 15.16 4.58
C LEU A 182 15.06 14.87 5.88
N VAL A 183 14.71 13.78 6.55
CA VAL A 183 15.35 13.30 7.79
C VAL A 183 15.43 11.78 7.71
N GLY A 184 16.61 11.22 7.96
CA GLY A 184 16.81 9.76 8.00
C GLY A 184 18.10 9.31 7.31
N VAL A 185 18.22 7.99 7.19
CA VAL A 185 19.43 7.35 6.62
C VAL A 185 19.61 7.63 5.13
N GLN A 186 18.53 8.03 4.44
CA GLN A 186 18.55 8.41 3.02
C GLN A 186 18.55 9.93 2.81
N ARG A 187 18.85 10.73 3.85
CA ARG A 187 18.84 12.20 3.72
C ARG A 187 19.71 12.66 2.55
N GLY A 188 19.09 13.47 1.66
CA GLY A 188 19.70 13.95 0.43
C GLY A 188 19.44 13.06 -0.80
N HIS A 189 18.87 11.86 -0.62
CA HIS A 189 18.37 11.05 -1.74
C HIS A 189 16.91 11.38 -2.06
N GLY A 190 16.55 11.17 -3.29
CA GLY A 190 15.20 11.25 -3.83
C GLY A 190 15.12 10.55 -5.18
N ASP A 191 13.93 10.14 -5.57
CA ASP A 191 13.68 9.47 -6.85
C ASP A 191 12.28 9.76 -7.39
N VAL A 192 12.02 9.28 -8.60
CA VAL A 192 10.71 9.31 -9.26
C VAL A 192 10.30 7.91 -9.64
N ASP A 193 9.28 7.41 -8.95
CA ASP A 193 8.82 6.04 -9.08
C ASP A 193 7.41 5.93 -9.67
N LEU A 194 7.03 4.71 -10.07
CA LEU A 194 5.66 4.40 -10.47
C LEU A 194 4.74 4.49 -9.26
N ALA A 195 3.57 5.08 -9.45
CA ALA A 195 2.55 5.22 -8.44
C ALA A 195 1.17 4.81 -8.95
N SER A 196 0.25 4.56 -8.03
CA SER A 196 -1.18 4.46 -8.31
C SER A 196 -1.97 5.09 -7.17
N TYR A 197 -3.08 5.75 -7.52
CA TYR A 197 -3.91 6.48 -6.56
C TYR A 197 -5.35 6.01 -6.70
N TRP A 198 -5.94 5.62 -5.58
CA TRP A 198 -7.33 5.20 -5.49
C TRP A 198 -8.08 6.03 -4.47
N LYS A 199 -9.18 6.64 -4.84
CA LYS A 199 -10.09 7.28 -3.89
C LYS A 199 -10.92 6.21 -3.22
N PHE A 200 -10.89 6.18 -1.88
CA PHE A 200 -11.69 5.25 -1.09
C PHE A 200 -12.93 5.94 -0.51
N ASP A 201 -12.77 7.15 0.00
CA ASP A 201 -13.83 8.04 0.49
C ASP A 201 -13.36 9.50 0.42
N ASP A 202 -14.17 10.43 0.90
CA ASP A 202 -13.75 11.82 1.04
C ASP A 202 -12.56 11.93 1.99
N ASP A 203 -11.49 12.63 1.57
CA ASP A 203 -10.20 12.74 2.25
C ASP A 203 -9.50 11.38 2.56
N GLN A 204 -9.97 10.27 1.99
CA GLN A 204 -9.41 8.93 2.15
C GLN A 204 -8.94 8.36 0.82
N TYR A 205 -7.68 7.98 0.76
CA TYR A 205 -7.05 7.47 -0.47
C TYR A 205 -6.19 6.26 -0.17
N VAL A 206 -6.07 5.37 -1.16
CA VAL A 206 -5.01 4.36 -1.20
C VAL A 206 -3.96 4.83 -2.19
N PHE A 207 -2.75 4.98 -1.70
CA PHE A 207 -1.56 5.33 -2.46
C PHE A 207 -0.62 4.13 -2.49
N THR A 208 -0.10 3.82 -3.67
CA THR A 208 0.91 2.77 -3.83
C THR A 208 2.05 3.28 -4.69
N PHE A 209 3.25 2.76 -4.45
CA PHE A 209 4.37 2.97 -5.35
C PHE A 209 5.19 1.69 -5.56
N ARG A 210 6.00 1.69 -6.61
CA ARG A 210 6.88 0.60 -7.02
C ARG A 210 8.21 1.18 -7.46
N GLU A 211 9.27 0.85 -6.70
CA GLU A 211 10.61 1.39 -6.96
C GLU A 211 11.31 0.67 -8.11
N PHE A 212 12.08 1.43 -8.90
CA PHE A 212 12.92 0.89 -9.97
C PHE A 212 14.28 0.40 -9.48
N LEU A 213 14.87 1.07 -8.49
CA LEU A 213 16.25 0.83 -8.06
C LEU A 213 16.37 -0.32 -7.06
N ILE A 214 15.33 -0.57 -6.30
CA ILE A 214 15.26 -1.70 -5.36
C ILE A 214 13.93 -2.43 -5.53
N PRO A 215 13.89 -3.75 -5.35
CA PRO A 215 12.66 -4.53 -5.51
C PRO A 215 11.73 -4.32 -4.31
N VAL A 216 11.09 -3.15 -4.25
CA VAL A 216 10.18 -2.74 -3.17
C VAL A 216 8.94 -2.08 -3.76
N ALA A 217 7.79 -2.41 -3.20
CA ALA A 217 6.55 -1.68 -3.40
C ALA A 217 5.88 -1.37 -2.06
N SER A 218 5.03 -0.37 -2.05
CA SER A 218 4.24 0.02 -0.89
C SER A 218 2.75 -0.03 -1.16
N VAL A 219 1.98 -0.14 -0.09
CA VAL A 219 0.54 0.16 -0.06
C VAL A 219 0.27 1.00 1.17
N PHE A 220 -0.27 2.20 1.00
CA PHE A 220 -0.63 3.10 2.08
C PHE A 220 -2.09 3.54 1.97
N PHE A 221 -2.79 3.53 3.08
CA PHE A 221 -4.02 4.27 3.26
C PHE A 221 -3.70 5.65 3.82
N PHE A 222 -4.19 6.69 3.16
CA PHE A 222 -4.08 8.08 3.58
C PHE A 222 -5.42 8.56 4.15
N ASP A 223 -5.40 9.04 5.37
CA ASP A 223 -6.50 9.77 5.99
C ASP A 223 -6.06 11.23 6.16
N PHE A 224 -6.47 12.08 5.21
CA PHE A 224 -6.12 13.50 5.23
C PHE A 224 -6.90 14.29 6.28
N ALA A 225 -8.07 13.81 6.70
CA ALA A 225 -8.85 14.46 7.76
C ALA A 225 -8.12 14.39 9.10
N ASN A 226 -7.49 13.26 9.39
CA ASN A 226 -6.74 13.04 10.63
C ASN A 226 -5.22 13.18 10.49
N GLY A 227 -4.73 13.47 9.27
CA GLY A 227 -3.31 13.63 9.01
C GLY A 227 -2.49 12.36 9.30
N ARG A 228 -3.01 11.19 8.91
CA ARG A 228 -2.39 9.89 9.18
C ARG A 228 -2.20 9.10 7.89
N SER A 229 -1.07 8.40 7.81
CA SER A 229 -0.90 7.32 6.84
C SER A 229 -0.64 6.00 7.56
N THR A 230 -1.20 4.92 7.03
CA THR A 230 -1.02 3.55 7.52
C THR A 230 -0.76 2.66 6.33
N GLY A 231 0.25 1.82 6.40
CA GLY A 231 0.58 0.99 5.26
C GLY A 231 1.68 -0.02 5.54
N LYS A 232 2.25 -0.49 4.46
CA LYS A 232 3.33 -1.48 4.46
C LYS A 232 4.26 -1.33 3.27
N PHE A 233 5.40 -1.99 3.37
CA PHE A 233 6.32 -2.24 2.26
C PHE A 233 6.51 -3.75 2.09
N LEU A 234 6.40 -4.23 0.85
CA LEU A 234 6.81 -5.58 0.44
C LEU A 234 8.03 -5.48 -0.46
N GLY A 235 9.07 -6.25 -0.19
CA GLY A 235 10.25 -6.23 -1.05
C GLY A 235 11.32 -7.23 -0.66
N LEU A 236 12.48 -7.09 -1.31
CA LEU A 236 13.68 -7.87 -1.01
C LEU A 236 14.67 -7.04 -0.21
N THR A 237 15.17 -7.60 0.88
CA THR A 237 16.28 -7.04 1.67
C THR A 237 17.58 -7.00 0.86
N GLY A 238 18.62 -6.38 1.40
CA GLY A 238 19.96 -6.41 0.80
C GLY A 238 20.56 -7.81 0.65
N THR A 239 20.05 -8.80 1.38
CA THR A 239 20.44 -10.23 1.27
C THR A 239 19.55 -11.04 0.33
N GLY A 240 18.53 -10.41 -0.26
CA GLY A 240 17.54 -11.09 -1.13
C GLY A 240 16.43 -11.80 -0.38
N ALA A 241 16.34 -11.66 0.94
CA ALA A 241 15.21 -12.21 1.71
C ALA A 241 13.95 -11.35 1.50
N ILE A 242 12.78 -12.01 1.45
CA ILE A 242 11.50 -11.33 1.38
C ILE A 242 11.19 -10.70 2.75
N ALA A 243 10.77 -9.44 2.73
CA ALA A 243 10.30 -8.74 3.92
C ALA A 243 8.99 -8.01 3.60
N ASN A 244 8.05 -8.08 4.54
CA ASN A 244 6.78 -7.35 4.53
C ASN A 244 6.70 -6.58 5.85
N ASN A 245 7.03 -5.28 5.82
CA ASN A 245 7.17 -4.47 7.02
C ASN A 245 6.03 -3.45 7.11
N PRO A 246 5.36 -3.36 8.28
CA PRO A 246 4.36 -2.33 8.52
C PRO A 246 5.01 -0.94 8.57
N ALA A 247 4.23 0.07 8.19
CA ALA A 247 4.64 1.46 8.25
C ALA A 247 3.46 2.37 8.62
N GLY A 248 3.76 3.54 9.16
CA GLY A 248 2.76 4.53 9.44
C GLY A 248 3.37 5.86 9.84
N ALA A 249 2.73 6.94 9.43
CA ALA A 249 3.28 8.28 9.61
C ALA A 249 2.20 9.30 10.05
N PHE A 250 2.66 10.36 10.69
CA PHE A 250 1.95 11.62 10.68
C PHE A 250 2.13 12.27 9.32
N MET A 251 1.02 12.67 8.70
CA MET A 251 1.00 13.24 7.36
C MET A 251 0.57 14.71 7.41
N ARG A 252 1.25 15.56 6.63
CA ARG A 252 0.91 16.98 6.49
C ARG A 252 0.91 17.38 5.03
N LYS A 253 -0.14 18.09 4.59
CA LYS A 253 -0.14 18.79 3.31
C LYS A 253 0.85 19.95 3.40
N ALA A 254 1.85 19.99 2.51
CA ALA A 254 2.87 21.02 2.48
C ALA A 254 2.54 22.13 1.48
N SER A 255 2.13 21.75 0.27
CA SER A 255 1.70 22.68 -0.79
C SER A 255 0.84 21.96 -1.83
N GLN A 256 0.17 22.74 -2.68
CA GLN A 256 -0.61 22.25 -3.81
C GLN A 256 -0.30 23.09 -5.03
N THR A 257 0.04 22.43 -6.13
CA THR A 257 0.13 23.03 -7.46
C THR A 257 -1.20 22.82 -8.18
N PHE A 258 -1.81 23.88 -8.68
CA PHE A 258 -2.99 23.81 -9.53
C PHE A 258 -2.55 23.98 -10.97
N TYR A 259 -2.84 23.00 -11.80
CA TYR A 259 -2.49 23.02 -13.23
C TYR A 259 -3.65 23.60 -14.03
N PRO A 260 -3.42 24.56 -14.93
CA PRO A 260 -4.41 24.94 -15.92
C PRO A 260 -4.65 23.74 -16.87
N PRO A 261 -5.84 23.66 -17.51
CA PRO A 261 -6.21 22.50 -18.33
C PRO A 261 -5.18 22.10 -19.38
N GLU A 262 -4.51 23.10 -20.00
CA GLU A 262 -3.52 22.90 -21.05
C GLU A 262 -2.18 22.32 -20.56
N PHE A 263 -1.91 22.37 -19.26
CA PHE A 263 -0.69 21.83 -18.63
C PHE A 263 -1.00 20.68 -17.63
N GLY A 264 -2.23 20.18 -17.63
CA GLY A 264 -2.61 19.08 -16.74
C GLY A 264 -1.73 17.84 -16.97
N PRO A 265 -1.00 17.34 -15.94
CA PRO A 265 -0.21 16.12 -16.08
C PRO A 265 -1.11 14.93 -16.44
N VAL A 266 -0.62 14.00 -17.26
CA VAL A 266 -1.34 12.78 -17.67
C VAL A 266 -1.06 11.61 -16.74
#